data_8660dd2ea26c6a1cfa7583c3a38cbc6d
#
_entry.id   8660dd2ea26c6a1cfa7583c3a38cbc6d
#
_cell.length_a   1.000
_cell.length_b   1.000
_cell.length_c   1.000
_cell.angle_alpha   90.00
_cell.angle_beta   90.00
_cell.angle_gamma   90.00
#
_symmetry.space_group_name_H-M   'P 1'
#
loop_
_entity.id
_entity.type
_entity.pdbx_description
1 polymer ?
#
loop_
_entity_poly.entity_id
_entity_poly.type
_entity_poly.pdbx_seq_one_letter_code
_entity_poly.pdbx_strand_id
1 'polypeptide(L)'
;FFANLCGMVIVLLSAQFYKDVLPVFTEGDSFMKKDYVIVSKKVSTLGSFVGKSKTFSEQDIAEISEQPFTKGVGAFMPSQFKVSAGMGMENVGLHMSTAMFFESVPDEYVDVNLDKWEFDENERVVPIIIPRNYLNLYNFGFAQSRSLPQLSEGVMGMVNLDIRITGAGHTENFKGKIAGFSNRLNTILVPETFMAWANNEFAPGQKSEPSRLIVEVNNPTDDRIAKFFKDKGYDTEDDKLDAGKTTWFLKVIVGIVLSVGLLISVLSFYILMLSIYLLLQKNTSKLENLLLIGYSPAKVALPYQMLTLGLNAVVLFLSVGIVIYVRNSYMDMIEKLFPQLEEGNLGPAMVIGILLFVGVSLFNIIAVRRKVASIWMHKG
;
A
#
# COMPACT_ATOMS: atom_id res chain seq x y z
N PHE A 1 -2.89 -36.78 7.76
CA PHE A 1 -3.87 -35.83 8.24
C PHE A 1 -3.19 -34.57 8.79
N PHE A 2 -2.39 -34.70 9.87
CA PHE A 2 -1.79 -33.54 10.56
C PHE A 2 -0.92 -32.67 9.64
N ALA A 3 -0.05 -33.26 8.83
CA ALA A 3 0.78 -32.51 7.90
C ALA A 3 -0.05 -31.72 6.83
N ASN A 4 -1.16 -32.30 6.35
CA ASN A 4 -2.07 -31.62 5.42
C ASN A 4 -2.79 -30.45 6.11
N LEU A 5 -3.18 -30.62 7.37
CA LEU A 5 -3.75 -29.56 8.19
C LEU A 5 -2.75 -28.40 8.36
N CYS A 6 -1.52 -28.71 8.78
CA CYS A 6 -0.47 -27.69 8.94
C CYS A 6 -0.18 -26.93 7.63
N GLY A 7 -0.02 -27.65 6.52
CA GLY A 7 0.24 -27.04 5.22
C GLY A 7 -0.89 -26.10 4.80
N MET A 8 -2.15 -26.55 4.94
CA MET A 8 -3.32 -25.71 4.61
C MET A 8 -3.42 -24.48 5.52
N VAL A 9 -3.25 -24.64 6.83
CA VAL A 9 -3.26 -23.51 7.78
C VAL A 9 -2.20 -22.48 7.42
N ILE A 10 -0.95 -22.90 7.12
CA ILE A 10 0.13 -21.98 6.77
C ILE A 10 -0.20 -21.21 5.50
N VAL A 11 -0.73 -21.84 4.46
CA VAL A 11 -1.09 -21.18 3.21
C VAL A 11 -2.22 -20.19 3.43
N LEU A 12 -3.30 -20.60 4.09
CA LEU A 12 -4.47 -19.76 4.33
C LEU A 12 -4.12 -18.57 5.24
N LEU A 13 -3.39 -18.83 6.33
CA LEU A 13 -2.99 -17.79 7.26
C LEU A 13 -2.05 -16.78 6.62
N SER A 14 -1.08 -17.22 5.82
CA SER A 14 -0.15 -16.32 5.13
C SER A 14 -0.86 -15.41 4.13
N ALA A 15 -1.79 -15.96 3.36
CA ALA A 15 -2.57 -15.20 2.40
C ALA A 15 -3.52 -14.20 3.08
N GLN A 16 -4.18 -14.62 4.16
CA GLN A 16 -5.07 -13.77 4.94
C GLN A 16 -4.29 -12.67 5.65
N PHE A 17 -3.20 -13.02 6.34
CA PHE A 17 -2.31 -12.08 7.02
C PHE A 17 -1.77 -11.01 6.07
N TYR A 18 -1.33 -11.42 4.88
CA TYR A 18 -0.87 -10.47 3.87
C TYR A 18 -1.96 -9.46 3.51
N LYS A 19 -3.19 -9.92 3.29
CA LYS A 19 -4.32 -9.05 2.95
C LYS A 19 -4.72 -8.13 4.10
N ASP A 20 -4.74 -8.63 5.34
CA ASP A 20 -5.15 -7.85 6.51
C ASP A 20 -4.08 -6.83 6.94
N VAL A 21 -2.79 -7.17 6.76
CA VAL A 21 -1.66 -6.31 7.18
C VAL A 21 -1.25 -5.33 6.07
N LEU A 22 -1.50 -5.66 4.81
CA LEU A 22 -1.16 -4.77 3.70
C LEU A 22 -1.75 -3.36 3.86
N PRO A 23 -3.03 -3.16 4.27
CA PRO A 23 -3.62 -1.85 4.49
C PRO A 23 -2.90 -1.01 5.54
N VAL A 24 -2.32 -1.63 6.58
CA VAL A 24 -1.49 -0.92 7.58
C VAL A 24 -0.37 -0.13 6.91
N PHE A 25 0.20 -0.69 5.84
CA PHE A 25 1.28 -0.06 5.08
C PHE A 25 0.78 0.74 3.88
N THR A 26 -0.49 0.57 3.47
CA THR A 26 -1.04 1.21 2.25
C THR A 26 -2.14 2.23 2.51
N GLU A 27 -2.89 2.12 3.63
CA GLU A 27 -4.05 2.95 3.93
C GLU A 27 -3.88 3.80 5.19
N GLY A 28 -3.14 3.32 6.19
CA GLY A 28 -2.93 4.02 7.47
C GLY A 28 -2.02 5.26 7.38
N ASP A 29 -1.12 5.25 6.46
CA ASP A 29 -0.39 6.37 5.88
C ASP A 29 -0.38 6.12 4.39
N SER A 30 -0.77 7.08 3.57
CA SER A 30 -0.79 6.98 2.09
C SER A 30 0.57 6.72 1.46
N PHE A 31 1.45 6.04 2.19
CA PHE A 31 2.84 5.77 1.85
C PHE A 31 3.03 4.88 0.63
N MET A 32 1.96 4.27 0.09
CA MET A 32 2.15 3.17 -0.85
C MET A 32 1.34 3.19 -2.13
N LYS A 33 0.70 4.28 -2.47
CA LYS A 33 0.12 4.35 -3.83
C LYS A 33 1.21 4.32 -4.91
N LYS A 34 2.41 4.86 -4.60
CA LYS A 34 3.59 4.80 -5.50
C LYS A 34 4.85 4.78 -4.65
N ASP A 35 5.79 3.88 -4.97
CA ASP A 35 7.13 3.88 -4.37
C ASP A 35 7.91 5.07 -4.94
N TYR A 36 8.06 6.16 -4.19
CA TYR A 36 8.83 7.31 -4.64
C TYR A 36 9.77 7.87 -3.56
N VAL A 37 10.79 8.52 -4.02
CA VAL A 37 11.80 9.24 -3.22
C VAL A 37 11.68 10.74 -3.51
N ILE A 38 11.63 11.57 -2.46
CA ILE A 38 11.75 13.01 -2.62
C ILE A 38 13.23 13.38 -2.57
N VAL A 39 13.69 14.07 -3.59
CA VAL A 39 15.08 14.44 -3.80
C VAL A 39 15.23 15.94 -3.80
N SER A 40 16.22 16.47 -3.09
CA SER A 40 16.62 17.87 -3.07
C SER A 40 18.13 18.01 -3.32
N LYS A 41 18.58 19.17 -3.77
CA LYS A 41 20.02 19.44 -3.84
C LYS A 41 20.57 19.79 -2.46
N LYS A 42 21.69 19.19 -2.06
CA LYS A 42 22.33 19.48 -0.76
C LYS A 42 22.67 20.95 -0.61
N VAL A 43 22.17 21.55 0.46
CA VAL A 43 22.52 22.91 0.84
C VAL A 43 23.80 22.86 1.67
N SER A 44 24.96 23.08 1.05
CA SER A 44 26.20 23.29 1.83
C SER A 44 26.38 24.77 2.18
N THR A 45 26.80 25.05 3.41
CA THR A 45 27.10 26.41 3.86
C THR A 45 28.15 27.09 2.99
N LEU A 46 29.12 26.37 2.47
CA LEU A 46 30.13 26.86 1.51
C LEU A 46 29.55 27.00 0.09
N GLY A 47 28.65 26.13 -0.33
CA GLY A 47 28.03 26.17 -1.67
C GLY A 47 27.11 27.40 -1.88
N SER A 48 26.52 27.93 -0.80
CA SER A 48 25.74 29.17 -0.83
C SER A 48 26.56 30.40 -1.20
N PHE A 49 27.85 30.39 -0.91
CA PHE A 49 28.79 31.46 -1.29
C PHE A 49 29.35 31.30 -2.71
N VAL A 50 29.27 30.11 -3.29
CA VAL A 50 29.87 29.80 -4.63
C VAL A 50 28.79 29.76 -5.73
N GLY A 51 27.54 30.14 -5.46
CA GLY A 51 26.48 30.29 -6.49
C GLY A 51 26.02 28.98 -7.12
N LYS A 52 26.17 27.82 -6.46
CA LYS A 52 25.56 26.57 -6.93
C LYS A 52 24.03 26.67 -6.87
N SER A 53 23.37 26.42 -8.00
CA SER A 53 21.92 26.40 -8.08
C SER A 53 21.34 25.38 -7.09
N LYS A 54 20.34 25.82 -6.31
CA LYS A 54 19.58 24.98 -5.37
C LYS A 54 18.37 24.32 -6.04
N THR A 55 18.17 24.61 -7.33
CA THR A 55 17.05 24.16 -8.14
C THR A 55 17.53 23.13 -9.17
N PHE A 56 16.61 22.29 -9.64
CA PHE A 56 16.89 21.30 -10.66
C PHE A 56 16.69 21.89 -12.05
N SER A 57 17.70 21.71 -12.92
CA SER A 57 17.60 22.06 -14.34
C SER A 57 16.87 20.95 -15.11
N GLU A 58 16.43 21.26 -16.32
CA GLU A 58 15.85 20.26 -17.24
C GLU A 58 16.81 19.09 -17.52
N GLN A 59 18.13 19.38 -17.52
CA GLN A 59 19.15 18.34 -17.70
C GLN A 59 19.23 17.40 -16.48
N ASP A 60 19.15 17.94 -15.24
CA ASP A 60 19.12 17.13 -14.03
C ASP A 60 17.89 16.20 -14.03
N ILE A 61 16.72 16.71 -14.44
CA ILE A 61 15.47 15.94 -14.51
C ILE A 61 15.58 14.85 -15.58
N ALA A 62 16.09 15.17 -16.76
CA ALA A 62 16.30 14.20 -17.83
C ALA A 62 17.26 13.08 -17.40
N GLU A 63 18.36 13.42 -16.76
CA GLU A 63 19.34 12.44 -16.28
C GLU A 63 18.76 11.48 -15.23
N ILE A 64 17.90 11.98 -14.33
CA ILE A 64 17.18 11.14 -13.34
C ILE A 64 16.14 10.26 -14.03
N SER A 65 15.42 10.80 -15.02
CA SER A 65 14.38 10.07 -15.76
C SER A 65 14.96 8.90 -16.56
N GLU A 66 16.18 9.00 -17.05
CA GLU A 66 16.87 7.96 -17.82
C GLU A 66 17.44 6.83 -16.97
N GLN A 67 17.40 6.94 -15.64
CA GLN A 67 17.94 5.88 -14.77
C GLN A 67 17.05 4.62 -14.83
N PRO A 68 17.66 3.42 -14.86
CA PRO A 68 16.92 2.16 -14.96
C PRO A 68 15.97 1.88 -13.78
N PHE A 69 16.20 2.51 -12.63
CA PHE A 69 15.37 2.40 -11.44
C PHE A 69 14.21 3.39 -11.43
N THR A 70 14.23 4.41 -12.30
CA THR A 70 13.21 5.46 -12.37
C THR A 70 12.03 4.99 -13.21
N LYS A 71 10.83 5.18 -12.71
CA LYS A 71 9.57 4.94 -13.40
C LYS A 71 8.89 6.25 -13.85
N GLY A 72 9.04 7.29 -13.07
CA GLY A 72 8.51 8.62 -13.34
C GLY A 72 9.18 9.69 -12.47
N VAL A 73 9.11 10.94 -12.90
CA VAL A 73 9.63 12.08 -12.16
C VAL A 73 8.59 13.20 -12.15
N GLY A 74 8.23 13.66 -10.94
CA GLY A 74 7.41 14.85 -10.71
C GLY A 74 8.25 15.97 -10.12
N ALA A 75 7.87 17.22 -10.40
CA ALA A 75 8.60 18.38 -9.93
C ALA A 75 7.78 19.16 -8.90
N PHE A 76 8.42 19.59 -7.80
CA PHE A 76 7.84 20.57 -6.89
C PHE A 76 8.08 21.97 -7.47
N MET A 77 7.01 22.61 -7.95
CA MET A 77 7.07 23.96 -8.46
C MET A 77 6.74 24.97 -7.36
N PRO A 78 7.71 25.78 -6.93
CA PRO A 78 7.50 26.74 -5.85
C PRO A 78 6.80 28.00 -6.35
N SER A 79 6.07 28.68 -5.42
CA SER A 79 5.55 30.03 -5.64
C SER A 79 6.71 31.04 -5.78
N GLN A 80 6.68 31.86 -6.83
CA GLN A 80 7.64 32.94 -7.07
C GLN A 80 7.13 34.29 -6.52
N PHE A 81 5.99 34.25 -5.84
CA PHE A 81 5.31 35.41 -5.24
C PHE A 81 5.22 35.25 -3.70
N LYS A 82 4.92 36.33 -3.01
CA LYS A 82 4.72 36.30 -1.56
C LYS A 82 3.30 35.93 -1.22
N VAL A 83 3.14 34.98 -0.31
CA VAL A 83 1.85 34.53 0.20
C VAL A 83 1.80 34.77 1.71
N SER A 84 0.71 35.30 2.21
CA SER A 84 0.36 35.27 3.61
C SER A 84 -1.06 34.73 3.76
N ALA A 85 -1.27 33.88 4.75
CA ALA A 85 -2.60 33.42 5.10
C ALA A 85 -2.99 33.93 6.48
N GLY A 86 -4.21 34.35 6.58
CA GLY A 86 -4.87 34.75 7.83
C GLY A 86 -6.01 33.80 8.13
N MET A 87 -6.19 33.49 9.41
CA MET A 87 -7.36 32.81 9.93
C MET A 87 -7.98 33.71 11.00
N GLY A 88 -9.21 34.16 10.75
CA GLY A 88 -10.01 34.87 11.73
C GLY A 88 -11.04 33.93 12.35
N MET A 89 -11.00 33.75 13.66
CA MET A 89 -12.11 33.20 14.42
C MET A 89 -12.84 34.39 15.09
N GLU A 90 -13.83 34.95 14.40
CA GLU A 90 -14.58 36.13 14.87
C GLU A 90 -15.21 35.88 16.25
N ASN A 91 -15.63 34.66 16.53
CA ASN A 91 -16.24 34.27 17.80
C ASN A 91 -15.28 34.31 19.01
N VAL A 92 -13.97 34.34 18.79
CA VAL A 92 -12.93 34.33 19.81
C VAL A 92 -12.03 35.55 19.76
N GLY A 93 -12.27 36.44 18.80
CA GLY A 93 -11.46 37.67 18.60
C GLY A 93 -10.01 37.38 18.18
N LEU A 94 -9.73 36.22 17.61
CA LEU A 94 -8.39 35.77 17.26
C LEU A 94 -8.16 36.00 15.77
N HIS A 95 -7.24 36.90 15.44
CA HIS A 95 -6.72 37.07 14.09
C HIS A 95 -5.26 36.60 14.06
N MET A 96 -4.99 35.54 13.32
CA MET A 96 -3.63 35.05 13.07
C MET A 96 -3.32 35.25 11.60
N SER A 97 -2.16 35.82 11.32
CA SER A 97 -1.63 35.90 9.95
C SER A 97 -0.19 35.43 9.95
N THR A 98 0.16 34.61 8.99
CA THR A 98 1.52 34.09 8.84
C THR A 98 1.92 34.08 7.38
N ALA A 99 3.21 34.23 7.11
CA ALA A 99 3.74 34.01 5.78
C ALA A 99 3.67 32.50 5.47
N MET A 100 3.28 32.17 4.23
CA MET A 100 3.19 30.81 3.72
C MET A 100 4.02 30.67 2.45
N PHE A 101 4.36 29.41 2.16
CA PHE A 101 4.97 29.03 0.89
C PHE A 101 4.09 28.00 0.24
N PHE A 102 3.69 28.26 -1.00
CA PHE A 102 2.93 27.30 -1.79
C PHE A 102 3.87 26.55 -2.73
N GLU A 103 3.61 25.28 -2.89
CA GLU A 103 4.19 24.47 -3.94
C GLU A 103 3.07 23.73 -4.69
N SER A 104 3.31 23.33 -5.92
CA SER A 104 2.49 22.38 -6.64
C SER A 104 3.30 21.18 -7.06
N VAL A 105 2.63 20.05 -7.20
CA VAL A 105 3.17 18.80 -7.75
C VAL A 105 2.15 18.22 -8.71
N PRO A 106 2.56 17.37 -9.67
CA PRO A 106 1.59 16.70 -10.53
C PRO A 106 0.55 15.91 -9.69
N ASP A 107 -0.71 16.05 -10.08
CA ASP A 107 -1.85 15.50 -9.34
C ASP A 107 -1.72 14.01 -9.04
N GLU A 108 -1.03 13.27 -9.91
CA GLU A 108 -0.77 11.84 -9.74
C GLU A 108 0.08 11.50 -8.50
N TYR A 109 0.79 12.46 -7.91
CA TYR A 109 1.59 12.30 -6.69
C TYR A 109 0.89 12.80 -5.42
N VAL A 110 -0.29 13.41 -5.57
CA VAL A 110 -1.08 13.89 -4.44
C VAL A 110 -1.80 12.71 -3.77
N ASP A 111 -1.70 12.63 -2.45
CA ASP A 111 -2.22 11.52 -1.64
C ASP A 111 -3.60 11.78 -1.01
N VAL A 112 -4.30 12.80 -1.51
CA VAL A 112 -5.62 13.24 -1.03
C VAL A 112 -6.65 13.10 -2.15
N ASN A 113 -7.92 12.93 -1.81
CA ASN A 113 -9.00 12.94 -2.79
C ASN A 113 -9.11 14.31 -3.48
N LEU A 114 -9.07 14.31 -4.81
CA LEU A 114 -9.00 15.50 -5.65
C LEU A 114 -10.39 15.99 -6.15
N ASP A 115 -11.51 15.51 -5.59
CA ASP A 115 -12.86 15.87 -6.04
C ASP A 115 -13.14 17.40 -6.07
N LYS A 116 -12.32 18.21 -5.38
CA LYS A 116 -12.44 19.66 -5.29
C LYS A 116 -11.08 20.34 -5.48
N TRP A 117 -10.22 19.76 -6.30
CA TRP A 117 -8.84 20.20 -6.53
C TRP A 117 -8.71 21.02 -7.82
N GLU A 118 -9.76 21.73 -8.22
CA GLU A 118 -9.76 22.61 -9.37
C GLU A 118 -9.72 24.07 -8.92
N PHE A 119 -8.98 24.89 -9.64
CA PHE A 119 -8.93 26.34 -9.45
C PHE A 119 -9.70 27.03 -10.55
N ASP A 120 -10.67 27.87 -10.18
CA ASP A 120 -11.36 28.81 -11.06
C ASP A 120 -10.98 30.24 -10.67
N GLU A 121 -10.39 30.95 -11.61
CA GLU A 121 -9.99 32.35 -11.44
C GLU A 121 -11.17 33.27 -11.05
N ASN A 122 -12.39 32.97 -11.54
CA ASN A 122 -13.59 33.76 -11.27
C ASN A 122 -14.11 33.59 -9.83
N GLU A 123 -13.96 32.40 -9.25
CA GLU A 123 -14.42 32.11 -7.89
C GLU A 123 -13.49 32.68 -6.81
N ARG A 124 -12.24 32.96 -7.15
CA ARG A 124 -11.19 33.42 -6.22
C ARG A 124 -11.04 32.54 -4.99
N VAL A 125 -11.30 31.24 -5.14
CA VAL A 125 -11.11 30.20 -4.11
C VAL A 125 -9.95 29.33 -4.49
N VAL A 126 -8.96 29.23 -3.61
CA VAL A 126 -7.78 28.38 -3.80
C VAL A 126 -7.93 27.13 -2.93
N PRO A 127 -8.07 25.95 -3.50
CA PRO A 127 -8.01 24.72 -2.72
C PRO A 127 -6.57 24.47 -2.25
N ILE A 128 -6.44 24.04 -0.99
CA ILE A 128 -5.16 23.88 -0.32
C ILE A 128 -5.10 22.52 0.35
N ILE A 129 -4.00 21.80 0.17
CA ILE A 129 -3.67 20.63 0.95
C ILE A 129 -2.58 21.01 1.94
N ILE A 130 -2.79 20.65 3.19
CA ILE A 130 -1.87 20.97 4.30
C ILE A 130 -1.21 19.69 4.81
N PRO A 131 0.10 19.71 5.14
CA PRO A 131 0.74 18.58 5.82
C PRO A 131 0.03 18.25 7.15
N ARG A 132 -0.27 16.99 7.39
CA ARG A 132 -0.93 16.57 8.65
C ARG A 132 -0.11 16.89 9.89
N ASN A 133 1.20 16.88 9.79
CA ASN A 133 2.07 17.27 10.91
C ASN A 133 1.87 18.74 11.34
N TYR A 134 1.40 19.64 10.47
CA TYR A 134 1.08 21.01 10.86
C TYR A 134 -0.15 21.08 11.78
N LEU A 135 -1.15 20.23 11.54
CA LEU A 135 -2.29 20.08 12.44
C LEU A 135 -1.83 19.52 13.80
N ASN A 136 -0.93 18.55 13.80
CA ASN A 136 -0.35 18.01 15.01
C ASN A 136 0.47 19.05 15.79
N LEU A 137 1.29 19.84 15.10
CA LEU A 137 2.05 20.93 15.71
C LEU A 137 1.13 22.00 16.32
N TYR A 138 0.03 22.33 15.63
CA TYR A 138 -0.99 23.21 16.19
C TYR A 138 -1.60 22.60 17.44
N ASN A 139 -2.12 21.39 17.38
CA ASN A 139 -2.87 20.76 18.45
C ASN A 139 -2.04 20.50 19.70
N PHE A 140 -0.84 19.96 19.55
CA PHE A 140 0.01 19.51 20.66
C PHE A 140 1.11 20.52 21.06
N GLY A 141 1.42 21.46 20.18
CA GLY A 141 2.39 22.52 20.48
C GLY A 141 1.70 23.84 20.80
N PHE A 142 1.05 24.43 19.80
CA PHE A 142 0.54 25.81 19.91
C PHE A 142 -0.75 25.91 20.73
N ALA A 143 -1.75 25.08 20.45
CA ALA A 143 -3.07 25.17 21.09
C ALA A 143 -2.97 24.95 22.60
N GLN A 144 -2.19 23.94 23.04
CA GLN A 144 -1.96 23.68 24.46
C GLN A 144 -1.28 24.86 25.16
N SER A 145 -0.24 25.45 24.57
CA SER A 145 0.51 26.56 25.19
C SER A 145 -0.31 27.86 25.30
N ARG A 146 -1.38 27.98 24.54
CA ARG A 146 -2.24 29.19 24.49
C ARG A 146 -3.66 28.95 25.00
N SER A 147 -3.96 27.75 25.56
CA SER A 147 -5.30 27.36 26.02
C SER A 147 -6.37 27.49 24.90
N LEU A 148 -5.97 27.23 23.66
CA LEU A 148 -6.84 27.23 22.49
C LEU A 148 -7.44 25.83 22.28
N PRO A 149 -8.62 25.72 21.63
CA PRO A 149 -9.21 24.42 21.32
C PRO A 149 -8.35 23.65 20.31
N GLN A 150 -8.26 22.34 20.50
CA GLN A 150 -7.71 21.44 19.50
C GLN A 150 -8.66 21.35 18.31
N LEU A 151 -8.11 21.22 17.12
CA LEU A 151 -8.86 21.17 15.86
C LEU A 151 -8.78 19.77 15.27
N SER A 152 -9.92 19.22 14.85
CA SER A 152 -9.95 18.01 14.02
C SER A 152 -9.83 18.38 12.54
N GLU A 153 -9.46 17.41 11.70
CA GLU A 153 -9.41 17.62 10.25
C GLU A 153 -10.73 18.11 9.69
N GLY A 154 -11.86 17.54 10.16
CA GLY A 154 -13.19 17.96 9.74
C GLY A 154 -13.51 19.43 10.08
N VAL A 155 -13.09 19.89 11.25
CA VAL A 155 -13.24 21.30 11.65
C VAL A 155 -12.35 22.20 10.82
N MET A 156 -11.09 21.81 10.60
CA MET A 156 -10.16 22.56 9.74
C MET A 156 -10.65 22.66 8.28
N GLY A 157 -11.27 21.61 7.74
CA GLY A 157 -11.87 21.62 6.40
C GLY A 157 -13.05 22.59 6.23
N MET A 158 -13.65 23.05 7.33
CA MET A 158 -14.72 24.07 7.34
C MET A 158 -14.19 25.49 7.47
N VAL A 159 -12.90 25.66 7.80
CA VAL A 159 -12.28 26.97 7.99
C VAL A 159 -11.90 27.56 6.63
N ASN A 160 -12.33 28.79 6.38
CA ASN A 160 -11.85 29.58 5.26
C ASN A 160 -10.62 30.39 5.68
N LEU A 161 -9.56 30.27 4.91
CA LEU A 161 -8.34 31.04 5.10
C LEU A 161 -8.42 32.32 4.24
N ASP A 162 -8.01 33.45 4.79
CA ASP A 162 -7.81 34.67 4.04
C ASP A 162 -6.41 34.68 3.45
N ILE A 163 -6.28 34.44 2.16
CA ILE A 163 -5.00 34.40 1.45
C ILE A 163 -4.73 35.73 0.80
N ARG A 164 -3.58 36.31 1.09
CA ARG A 164 -3.08 37.50 0.43
C ARG A 164 -1.86 37.17 -0.38
N ILE A 165 -1.92 37.45 -1.67
CA ILE A 165 -0.83 37.25 -2.63
C ILE A 165 -0.30 38.60 -3.03
N THR A 166 1.03 38.74 -3.01
CA THR A 166 1.71 39.98 -3.40
C THR A 166 2.85 39.66 -4.36
N GLY A 167 2.84 40.34 -5.51
CA GLY A 167 3.86 40.24 -6.54
C GLY A 167 3.66 41.22 -7.66
N ALA A 168 4.62 41.40 -8.54
CA ALA A 168 4.55 42.35 -9.69
C ALA A 168 4.01 43.74 -9.35
N GLY A 169 4.21 44.20 -8.11
CA GLY A 169 3.77 45.55 -7.67
C GLY A 169 2.30 45.62 -7.23
N HIS A 170 1.54 44.54 -7.22
CA HIS A 170 0.14 44.54 -6.78
C HIS A 170 -0.12 43.45 -5.73
N THR A 171 -1.27 43.53 -5.08
CA THR A 171 -1.69 42.60 -4.03
C THR A 171 -3.15 42.24 -4.24
N GLU A 172 -3.44 40.96 -4.21
CA GLU A 172 -4.80 40.43 -4.30
C GLU A 172 -5.15 39.51 -3.13
N ASN A 173 -6.46 39.42 -2.84
CA ASN A 173 -6.98 38.57 -1.79
C ASN A 173 -7.83 37.46 -2.39
N PHE A 174 -7.60 36.24 -1.85
CA PHE A 174 -8.31 35.03 -2.22
C PHE A 174 -8.85 34.36 -0.95
N LYS A 175 -9.82 33.46 -1.10
CA LYS A 175 -10.26 32.57 -0.04
C LYS A 175 -9.56 31.22 -0.20
N GLY A 176 -8.87 30.77 0.83
CA GLY A 176 -8.29 29.44 0.86
C GLY A 176 -9.27 28.46 1.46
N LYS A 177 -9.46 27.31 0.80
CA LYS A 177 -10.27 26.21 1.31
C LYS A 177 -9.40 24.98 1.47
N ILE A 178 -9.38 24.40 2.68
CA ILE A 178 -8.63 23.18 2.92
C ILE A 178 -9.36 22.01 2.25
N ALA A 179 -8.74 21.45 1.20
CA ALA A 179 -9.25 20.30 0.46
C ALA A 179 -8.88 18.98 1.16
N GLY A 180 -7.79 18.95 1.92
CA GLY A 180 -7.37 17.77 2.66
C GLY A 180 -6.03 17.91 3.37
N PHE A 181 -5.57 16.80 3.96
CA PHE A 181 -4.33 16.73 4.70
C PHE A 181 -3.44 15.65 4.11
N SER A 182 -2.23 16.04 3.69
CA SER A 182 -1.23 15.10 3.18
C SER A 182 -0.43 14.49 4.32
N ASN A 183 -0.27 13.19 4.28
CA ASN A 183 0.65 12.45 5.14
C ASN A 183 2.04 12.30 4.50
N ARG A 184 2.11 12.45 3.19
CA ARG A 184 3.30 12.15 2.38
C ARG A 184 4.12 13.37 2.04
N LEU A 185 3.45 14.49 1.77
CA LEU A 185 4.08 15.70 1.27
C LEU A 185 4.13 16.74 2.39
N ASN A 186 5.34 17.02 2.85
CA ASN A 186 5.59 17.94 3.96
C ASN A 186 5.67 19.40 3.47
N THR A 187 4.68 19.82 2.69
CA THR A 187 4.56 21.17 2.15
C THR A 187 3.10 21.53 1.91
N ILE A 188 2.81 22.82 1.84
CA ILE A 188 1.46 23.31 1.53
C ILE A 188 1.28 23.28 0.03
N LEU A 189 0.35 22.45 -0.44
CA LEU A 189 0.09 22.26 -1.86
C LEU A 189 -1.09 23.06 -2.34
N VAL A 190 -0.98 23.54 -3.57
CA VAL A 190 -2.05 24.14 -4.37
C VAL A 190 -2.08 23.48 -5.75
N PRO A 191 -3.20 23.53 -6.49
CA PRO A 191 -3.28 22.96 -7.84
C PRO A 191 -2.20 23.51 -8.78
N GLU A 192 -1.72 22.67 -9.69
CA GLU A 192 -0.76 23.11 -10.72
C GLU A 192 -1.33 24.24 -11.58
N THR A 193 -2.63 24.19 -11.87
CA THR A 193 -3.33 25.23 -12.62
C THR A 193 -3.28 26.59 -11.92
N PHE A 194 -3.51 26.59 -10.59
CA PHE A 194 -3.37 27.79 -9.78
C PHE A 194 -1.92 28.29 -9.76
N MET A 195 -0.95 27.40 -9.54
CA MET A 195 0.45 27.77 -9.44
C MET A 195 0.97 28.38 -10.75
N ALA A 196 0.62 27.76 -11.88
CA ALA A 196 1.01 28.27 -13.20
C ALA A 196 0.41 29.68 -13.48
N TRP A 197 -0.88 29.85 -13.20
CA TRP A 197 -1.56 31.14 -13.33
C TRP A 197 -0.95 32.19 -12.40
N ALA A 198 -0.79 31.87 -11.11
CA ALA A 198 -0.32 32.85 -10.13
C ALA A 198 1.16 33.23 -10.32
N ASN A 199 2.04 32.28 -10.71
CA ASN A 199 3.41 32.63 -11.06
C ASN A 199 3.48 33.56 -12.28
N ASN A 200 2.62 33.36 -13.30
CA ASN A 200 2.57 34.24 -14.46
C ASN A 200 2.03 35.62 -14.12
N GLU A 201 1.02 35.73 -13.25
CA GLU A 201 0.38 37.00 -12.87
C GLU A 201 1.22 37.83 -11.90
N PHE A 202 1.73 37.17 -10.83
CA PHE A 202 2.42 37.87 -9.74
C PHE A 202 3.96 37.85 -9.84
N ALA A 203 4.53 37.08 -10.76
CA ALA A 203 5.97 37.02 -10.98
C ALA A 203 6.34 36.87 -12.47
N PRO A 204 5.80 37.74 -13.36
CA PRO A 204 5.99 37.64 -14.80
C PRO A 204 7.48 37.68 -15.14
N GLY A 205 7.91 36.75 -15.99
CA GLY A 205 9.31 36.68 -16.47
C GLY A 205 10.31 36.02 -15.48
N GLN A 206 9.87 35.59 -14.31
CA GLN A 206 10.71 34.77 -13.44
C GLN A 206 10.62 33.33 -13.89
N LYS A 207 11.79 32.70 -14.10
CA LYS A 207 11.85 31.26 -14.42
C LYS A 207 11.63 30.46 -13.12
N SER A 208 10.53 29.72 -13.05
CA SER A 208 10.28 28.82 -11.94
C SER A 208 11.01 27.50 -12.19
N GLU A 209 12.04 27.23 -11.40
CA GLU A 209 12.77 25.97 -11.44
C GLU A 209 12.41 25.14 -10.19
N PRO A 210 12.23 23.82 -10.33
CA PRO A 210 11.84 22.99 -9.21
C PRO A 210 12.91 22.92 -8.13
N SER A 211 12.47 23.08 -6.87
CA SER A 211 13.34 22.99 -5.69
C SER A 211 13.59 21.56 -5.26
N ARG A 212 12.62 20.68 -5.51
CA ARG A 212 12.63 19.26 -5.17
C ARG A 212 11.98 18.45 -6.28
N LEU A 213 12.32 17.17 -6.34
CA LEU A 213 11.73 16.22 -7.29
C LEU A 213 11.11 15.06 -6.55
N ILE A 214 10.02 14.54 -7.08
CA ILE A 214 9.47 13.22 -6.72
C ILE A 214 9.96 12.25 -7.78
N VAL A 215 10.71 11.24 -7.38
CA VAL A 215 11.20 10.19 -8.27
C VAL A 215 10.48 8.89 -7.94
N GLU A 216 9.55 8.49 -8.81
CA GLU A 216 8.89 7.20 -8.70
C GLU A 216 9.87 6.10 -9.10
N VAL A 217 10.04 5.09 -8.25
CA VAL A 217 11.05 4.04 -8.42
C VAL A 217 10.40 2.66 -8.59
N ASN A 218 11.04 1.80 -9.39
CA ASN A 218 10.57 0.44 -9.61
C ASN A 218 10.75 -0.46 -8.37
N ASN A 219 11.83 -0.25 -7.63
CA ASN A 219 12.17 -1.00 -6.43
C ASN A 219 12.90 -0.07 -5.43
N PRO A 220 12.24 0.31 -4.33
CA PRO A 220 12.84 1.23 -3.35
C PRO A 220 14.04 0.65 -2.60
N THR A 221 14.30 -0.66 -2.71
CA THR A 221 15.45 -1.31 -2.08
C THR A 221 16.68 -1.42 -2.99
N ASP A 222 16.62 -0.84 -4.19
CA ASP A 222 17.75 -0.86 -5.12
C ASP A 222 18.87 0.05 -4.62
N ASP A 223 20.00 -0.53 -4.24
CA ASP A 223 21.16 0.20 -3.73
C ASP A 223 21.72 1.23 -4.74
N ARG A 224 21.41 1.06 -6.03
CA ARG A 224 21.78 2.01 -7.07
C ARG A 224 21.13 3.38 -6.87
N ILE A 225 19.94 3.43 -6.29
CA ILE A 225 19.20 4.67 -6.00
C ILE A 225 20.00 5.53 -5.03
N ALA A 226 20.30 4.97 -3.84
CA ALA A 226 21.05 5.69 -2.81
C ALA A 226 22.45 6.11 -3.29
N LYS A 227 23.13 5.23 -4.04
CA LYS A 227 24.44 5.51 -4.60
C LYS A 227 24.38 6.65 -5.61
N PHE A 228 23.45 6.61 -6.58
CA PHE A 228 23.30 7.63 -7.61
C PHE A 228 23.04 9.02 -7.00
N PHE A 229 22.08 9.13 -6.08
CA PHE A 229 21.78 10.42 -5.46
C PHE A 229 22.91 10.94 -4.59
N LYS A 230 23.63 10.06 -3.88
CA LYS A 230 24.80 10.43 -3.11
C LYS A 230 25.95 10.94 -4.01
N ASP A 231 26.22 10.25 -5.11
CA ASP A 231 27.31 10.60 -6.05
C ASP A 231 27.00 11.94 -6.75
N LYS A 232 25.74 12.25 -7.01
CA LYS A 232 25.26 13.55 -7.53
C LYS A 232 25.23 14.65 -6.48
N GLY A 233 25.40 14.32 -5.20
CA GLY A 233 25.30 15.29 -4.11
C GLY A 233 23.87 15.73 -3.85
N TYR A 234 22.90 14.89 -4.15
CA TYR A 234 21.51 15.10 -3.80
C TYR A 234 21.23 14.59 -2.38
N ASP A 235 20.22 15.17 -1.74
CA ASP A 235 19.71 14.78 -0.46
C ASP A 235 18.36 14.08 -0.66
N THR A 236 18.13 13.00 0.06
CA THR A 236 16.90 12.24 -0.01
C THR A 236 16.22 12.24 1.36
N GLU A 237 14.91 12.27 1.38
CA GLU A 237 14.18 12.05 2.64
C GLU A 237 14.30 10.55 3.01
N ASP A 238 15.32 10.21 3.82
CA ASP A 238 15.71 8.82 4.15
C ASP A 238 14.57 8.01 4.79
N ASP A 239 13.72 8.65 5.61
CA ASP A 239 12.59 7.99 6.29
C ASP A 239 11.60 7.31 5.32
N LYS A 240 11.46 7.85 4.11
CA LYS A 240 10.55 7.30 3.09
C LYS A 240 11.13 6.10 2.33
N LEU A 241 12.44 6.10 2.12
CA LEU A 241 13.18 4.94 1.59
C LEU A 241 13.07 3.74 2.54
N ASP A 242 13.11 3.98 3.85
CA ASP A 242 13.03 2.93 4.85
C ASP A 242 11.62 2.33 4.97
N ALA A 243 10.55 3.12 4.77
CA ALA A 243 9.18 2.60 4.71
C ALA A 243 8.98 1.69 3.48
N GLY A 244 9.48 2.08 2.31
CA GLY A 244 9.47 1.24 1.11
C GLY A 244 10.21 -0.07 1.29
N LYS A 245 11.40 -0.04 1.93
CA LYS A 245 12.18 -1.23 2.28
C LYS A 245 11.40 -2.16 3.21
N THR A 246 10.73 -1.63 4.22
CA THR A 246 9.93 -2.40 5.19
C THR A 246 8.81 -3.16 4.50
N THR A 247 8.11 -2.53 3.57
CA THR A 247 7.03 -3.20 2.81
C THR A 247 7.55 -4.26 1.86
N TRP A 248 8.63 -3.96 1.15
CA TRP A 248 9.25 -4.96 0.29
C TRP A 248 9.68 -6.17 1.12
N PHE A 249 10.30 -5.94 2.28
CA PHE A 249 10.70 -6.99 3.21
C PHE A 249 9.51 -7.83 3.68
N LEU A 250 8.37 -7.20 3.99
CA LEU A 250 7.13 -7.89 4.32
C LEU A 250 6.65 -8.77 3.16
N LYS A 251 6.64 -8.26 1.92
CA LYS A 251 6.28 -9.04 0.72
C LYS A 251 7.17 -10.27 0.55
N VAL A 252 8.49 -10.11 0.77
CA VAL A 252 9.46 -11.22 0.67
C VAL A 252 9.21 -12.26 1.75
N ILE A 253 9.06 -11.86 3.02
CA ILE A 253 8.79 -12.79 4.12
C ILE A 253 7.50 -13.56 3.87
N VAL A 254 6.41 -12.87 3.56
CA VAL A 254 5.13 -13.53 3.27
C VAL A 254 5.24 -14.46 2.06
N GLY A 255 5.98 -14.06 1.02
CA GLY A 255 6.26 -14.90 -0.14
C GLY A 255 7.02 -16.19 0.22
N ILE A 256 8.02 -16.10 1.10
CA ILE A 256 8.77 -17.27 1.61
C ILE A 256 7.84 -18.19 2.41
N VAL A 257 7.06 -17.63 3.34
CA VAL A 257 6.14 -18.43 4.18
C VAL A 257 5.08 -19.11 3.34
N LEU A 258 4.51 -18.42 2.34
CA LEU A 258 3.58 -19.01 1.37
C LEU A 258 4.22 -20.16 0.60
N SER A 259 5.46 -19.98 0.13
CA SER A 259 6.19 -21.02 -0.62
C SER A 259 6.45 -22.25 0.23
N VAL A 260 6.86 -22.07 1.48
CA VAL A 260 7.05 -23.17 2.45
C VAL A 260 5.72 -23.85 2.74
N GLY A 261 4.64 -23.11 2.98
CA GLY A 261 3.30 -23.65 3.20
C GLY A 261 2.81 -24.49 2.01
N LEU A 262 3.05 -24.01 0.79
CA LEU A 262 2.69 -24.72 -0.43
C LEU A 262 3.50 -26.00 -0.61
N LEU A 263 4.82 -25.98 -0.32
CA LEU A 263 5.65 -27.19 -0.32
C LEU A 263 5.16 -28.23 0.68
N ILE A 264 4.83 -27.81 1.90
CA ILE A 264 4.29 -28.71 2.95
C ILE A 264 2.95 -29.27 2.47
N SER A 265 2.08 -28.47 1.86
CA SER A 265 0.79 -28.92 1.31
C SER A 265 0.99 -29.98 0.22
N VAL A 266 1.92 -29.77 -0.71
CA VAL A 266 2.23 -30.72 -1.78
C VAL A 266 2.78 -32.04 -1.22
N LEU A 267 3.73 -31.95 -0.28
CA LEU A 267 4.30 -33.15 0.38
C LEU A 267 3.22 -33.91 1.16
N SER A 268 2.37 -33.20 1.89
CA SER A 268 1.29 -33.80 2.66
C SER A 268 0.26 -34.49 1.77
N PHE A 269 -0.04 -33.87 0.64
CA PHE A 269 -0.89 -34.47 -0.38
C PHE A 269 -0.28 -35.75 -0.94
N TYR A 270 1.03 -35.77 -1.23
CA TYR A 270 1.72 -36.96 -1.70
C TYR A 270 1.67 -38.09 -0.66
N ILE A 271 1.90 -37.81 0.63
CA ILE A 271 1.79 -38.76 1.73
C ILE A 271 0.37 -39.33 1.85
N LEU A 272 -0.65 -38.47 1.73
CA LEU A 272 -2.05 -38.90 1.77
C LEU A 272 -2.34 -39.88 0.61
N MET A 273 -1.89 -39.54 -0.59
CA MET A 273 -2.06 -40.36 -1.79
C MET A 273 -1.34 -41.73 -1.62
N LEU A 274 -0.12 -41.72 -1.09
CA LEU A 274 0.63 -42.95 -0.81
C LEU A 274 -0.10 -43.81 0.21
N SER A 275 -0.66 -43.21 1.25
CA SER A 275 -1.44 -43.94 2.28
C SER A 275 -2.67 -44.60 1.69
N ILE A 276 -3.39 -43.94 0.80
CA ILE A 276 -4.55 -44.48 0.09
C ILE A 276 -4.12 -45.61 -0.85
N TYR A 277 -3.00 -45.45 -1.56
CA TYR A 277 -2.45 -46.45 -2.44
C TYR A 277 -2.13 -47.72 -1.66
N LEU A 278 -1.45 -47.63 -0.52
CA LEU A 278 -1.14 -48.76 0.37
C LEU A 278 -2.40 -49.41 0.92
N LEU A 279 -3.41 -48.63 1.28
CA LEU A 279 -4.70 -49.15 1.76
C LEU A 279 -5.42 -49.97 0.67
N LEU A 280 -5.45 -49.47 -0.58
CA LEU A 280 -5.99 -50.18 -1.73
C LEU A 280 -5.20 -51.45 -2.01
N GLN A 281 -3.86 -51.40 -1.94
CA GLN A 281 -2.99 -52.54 -2.14
C GLN A 281 -3.23 -53.62 -1.07
N LYS A 282 -3.35 -53.27 0.22
CA LYS A 282 -3.66 -54.19 1.31
C LYS A 282 -5.03 -54.86 1.13
N ASN A 283 -5.97 -54.23 0.48
CA ASN A 283 -7.32 -54.74 0.25
C ASN A 283 -7.54 -55.29 -1.17
N THR A 284 -6.48 -55.47 -1.97
CA THR A 284 -6.56 -55.90 -3.38
C THR A 284 -7.45 -57.10 -3.58
N SER A 285 -7.27 -58.20 -2.78
CA SER A 285 -8.10 -59.41 -2.88
C SER A 285 -9.59 -59.15 -2.65
N LYS A 286 -9.95 -58.23 -1.72
CA LYS A 286 -11.34 -57.87 -1.49
C LYS A 286 -11.92 -57.09 -2.65
N LEU A 287 -11.11 -56.16 -3.20
CA LEU A 287 -11.51 -55.35 -4.36
C LEU A 287 -11.68 -56.23 -5.61
N GLU A 288 -10.79 -57.18 -5.83
CA GLU A 288 -10.88 -58.17 -6.90
C GLU A 288 -12.16 -59.01 -6.78
N ASN A 289 -12.45 -59.57 -5.61
CA ASN A 289 -13.68 -60.31 -5.39
C ASN A 289 -14.93 -59.53 -5.69
N LEU A 290 -14.99 -58.22 -5.28
CA LEU A 290 -16.10 -57.37 -5.61
C LEU A 290 -16.25 -57.13 -7.14
N LEU A 291 -15.12 -56.95 -7.83
CA LEU A 291 -15.11 -56.77 -9.29
C LEU A 291 -15.54 -58.06 -10.00
N LEU A 292 -15.13 -59.24 -9.52
CA LEU A 292 -15.53 -60.55 -10.09
C LEU A 292 -17.03 -60.86 -9.88
N ILE A 293 -17.62 -60.41 -8.78
CA ILE A 293 -19.07 -60.54 -8.50
C ILE A 293 -19.90 -59.55 -9.40
N GLY A 294 -19.22 -58.66 -10.17
CA GLY A 294 -19.90 -57.77 -11.13
C GLY A 294 -20.08 -56.33 -10.69
N TYR A 295 -19.45 -55.89 -9.58
CA TYR A 295 -19.44 -54.47 -9.20
C TYR A 295 -18.57 -53.68 -10.17
N SER A 296 -19.08 -52.51 -10.62
CA SER A 296 -18.29 -51.64 -11.47
C SER A 296 -17.10 -51.02 -10.71
N PRO A 297 -15.96 -50.76 -11.38
CA PRO A 297 -14.78 -50.14 -10.75
C PRO A 297 -15.12 -48.79 -10.05
N ALA A 298 -16.08 -48.05 -10.61
CA ALA A 298 -16.54 -46.81 -9.98
C ALA A 298 -17.21 -46.99 -8.63
N LYS A 299 -18.07 -48.02 -8.51
CA LYS A 299 -18.74 -48.38 -7.23
C LYS A 299 -17.75 -48.89 -6.18
N VAL A 300 -16.76 -49.64 -6.62
CA VAL A 300 -15.68 -50.18 -5.74
C VAL A 300 -14.75 -49.05 -5.26
N ALA A 301 -14.50 -48.02 -6.08
CA ALA A 301 -13.70 -46.84 -5.72
C ALA A 301 -14.41 -45.89 -4.76
N LEU A 302 -15.75 -45.84 -4.79
CA LEU A 302 -16.56 -44.85 -4.10
C LEU A 302 -16.28 -44.70 -2.60
N PRO A 303 -16.20 -45.79 -1.79
CA PRO A 303 -15.94 -45.68 -0.36
C PRO A 303 -14.60 -44.96 -0.04
N TYR A 304 -13.57 -45.26 -0.85
CA TYR A 304 -12.25 -44.65 -0.66
C TYR A 304 -12.24 -43.17 -1.08
N GLN A 305 -12.99 -42.85 -2.13
CA GLN A 305 -13.17 -41.43 -2.55
C GLN A 305 -13.93 -40.62 -1.51
N MET A 306 -15.00 -41.18 -0.94
CA MET A 306 -15.77 -40.54 0.13
C MET A 306 -14.95 -40.33 1.40
N LEU A 307 -14.10 -41.32 1.75
CA LEU A 307 -13.20 -41.19 2.90
C LEU A 307 -12.20 -40.06 2.70
N THR A 308 -11.57 -39.95 1.52
CA THR A 308 -10.60 -38.89 1.23
C THR A 308 -11.26 -37.53 1.15
N LEU A 309 -12.43 -37.45 0.54
CA LEU A 309 -13.19 -36.20 0.45
C LEU A 309 -13.60 -35.74 1.86
N GLY A 310 -14.07 -36.66 2.70
CA GLY A 310 -14.42 -36.35 4.09
C GLY A 310 -13.22 -35.87 4.90
N LEU A 311 -12.05 -36.53 4.77
CA LEU A 311 -10.82 -36.10 5.43
C LEU A 311 -10.38 -34.71 4.98
N ASN A 312 -10.41 -34.44 3.67
CA ASN A 312 -10.06 -33.12 3.13
C ASN A 312 -11.04 -32.04 3.59
N ALA A 313 -12.35 -32.34 3.67
CA ALA A 313 -13.35 -31.44 4.20
C ALA A 313 -13.09 -31.08 5.67
N VAL A 314 -12.80 -32.09 6.50
CA VAL A 314 -12.44 -31.88 7.90
C VAL A 314 -11.18 -31.00 8.03
N VAL A 315 -10.17 -31.25 7.19
CA VAL A 315 -8.94 -30.42 7.15
C VAL A 315 -9.28 -28.97 6.80
N LEU A 316 -10.12 -28.73 5.78
CA LEU A 316 -10.53 -27.39 5.39
C LEU A 316 -11.25 -26.67 6.53
N PHE A 317 -12.26 -27.32 7.14
CA PHE A 317 -13.01 -26.70 8.24
C PHE A 317 -12.13 -26.37 9.44
N LEU A 318 -11.25 -27.29 9.84
CA LEU A 318 -10.32 -27.05 10.95
C LEU A 318 -9.31 -25.95 10.60
N SER A 319 -8.81 -25.92 9.36
CA SER A 319 -7.87 -24.87 8.92
C SER A 319 -8.52 -23.50 8.94
N VAL A 320 -9.73 -23.38 8.42
CA VAL A 320 -10.49 -22.11 8.45
C VAL A 320 -10.78 -21.68 9.90
N GLY A 321 -11.17 -22.61 10.77
CA GLY A 321 -11.39 -22.33 12.20
C GLY A 321 -10.13 -21.79 12.90
N ILE A 322 -8.97 -22.41 12.64
CA ILE A 322 -7.68 -21.95 13.17
C ILE A 322 -7.33 -20.58 12.62
N VAL A 323 -7.53 -20.34 11.33
CA VAL A 323 -7.26 -19.04 10.70
C VAL A 323 -8.13 -17.95 11.31
N ILE A 324 -9.44 -18.19 11.53
CA ILE A 324 -10.34 -17.24 12.20
C ILE A 324 -9.84 -16.93 13.61
N TYR A 325 -9.48 -17.95 14.39
CA TYR A 325 -9.01 -17.76 15.74
C TYR A 325 -7.72 -16.93 15.81
N VAL A 326 -6.74 -17.25 14.98
CA VAL A 326 -5.46 -16.52 14.93
C VAL A 326 -5.69 -15.11 14.39
N ARG A 327 -6.56 -14.96 13.37
CA ARG A 327 -6.92 -13.66 12.80
C ARG A 327 -7.50 -12.72 13.86
N ASN A 328 -8.46 -13.17 14.62
CA ASN A 328 -9.06 -12.34 15.67
C ASN A 328 -8.00 -11.84 16.65
N SER A 329 -7.03 -12.70 17.04
CA SER A 329 -5.97 -12.32 17.97
C SER A 329 -5.04 -11.22 17.43
N TYR A 330 -4.64 -11.27 16.15
CA TYR A 330 -3.77 -10.22 15.60
C TYR A 330 -4.56 -8.98 15.14
N MET A 331 -5.82 -9.15 14.70
CA MET A 331 -6.66 -8.00 14.34
C MET A 331 -6.98 -7.12 15.53
N ASP A 332 -7.24 -7.68 16.71
CA ASP A 332 -7.40 -6.91 17.96
C ASP A 332 -6.17 -6.03 18.27
N MET A 333 -4.98 -6.49 17.89
CA MET A 333 -3.74 -5.72 18.07
C MET A 333 -3.63 -4.61 17.00
N ILE A 334 -3.95 -4.94 15.74
CA ILE A 334 -3.91 -3.98 14.63
C ILE A 334 -4.91 -2.86 14.86
N GLU A 335 -6.15 -3.16 15.25
CA GLU A 335 -7.20 -2.19 15.51
C GLU A 335 -6.85 -1.20 16.64
N LYS A 336 -6.18 -1.69 17.70
CA LYS A 336 -5.67 -0.82 18.78
C LYS A 336 -4.58 0.13 18.33
N LEU A 337 -3.75 -0.29 17.39
CA LEU A 337 -2.64 0.52 16.86
C LEU A 337 -3.08 1.43 15.72
N PHE A 338 -4.06 1.00 14.94
CA PHE A 338 -4.54 1.68 13.72
C PHE A 338 -6.08 1.69 13.67
N PRO A 339 -6.75 2.51 14.52
CA PRO A 339 -8.22 2.52 14.63
C PRO A 339 -8.97 2.97 13.36
N GLN A 340 -8.25 3.50 12.38
CA GLN A 340 -8.82 4.02 11.13
C GLN A 340 -8.91 2.99 10.00
N LEU A 341 -8.35 1.79 10.21
CA LEU A 341 -8.37 0.74 9.21
C LEU A 341 -9.71 0.01 9.21
N GLU A 342 -10.30 -0.13 8.04
CA GLU A 342 -11.49 -0.96 7.87
C GLU A 342 -11.16 -2.44 8.09
N GLU A 343 -12.04 -3.15 8.79
CA GLU A 343 -11.89 -4.59 8.97
C GLU A 343 -11.92 -5.31 7.62
N GLY A 344 -10.83 -5.95 7.25
CA GLY A 344 -10.75 -6.81 6.08
C GLY A 344 -11.68 -8.03 6.22
N ASN A 345 -12.16 -8.56 5.10
CA ASN A 345 -12.99 -9.77 5.07
C ASN A 345 -12.15 -11.05 4.95
N LEU A 346 -12.73 -12.21 5.31
CA LEU A 346 -12.12 -13.54 5.19
C LEU A 346 -12.08 -14.09 3.74
N GLY A 347 -12.44 -13.27 2.75
CA GLY A 347 -12.53 -13.67 1.35
C GLY A 347 -11.30 -14.40 0.81
N PRO A 348 -10.07 -13.88 0.97
CA PRO A 348 -8.86 -14.53 0.46
C PRO A 348 -8.65 -15.93 1.01
N ALA A 349 -8.76 -16.12 2.32
CA ALA A 349 -8.62 -17.44 2.94
C ALA A 349 -9.68 -18.42 2.44
N MET A 350 -10.94 -17.99 2.33
CA MET A 350 -12.03 -18.82 1.83
C MET A 350 -11.82 -19.23 0.37
N VAL A 351 -11.47 -18.30 -0.51
CA VAL A 351 -11.24 -18.60 -1.94
C VAL A 351 -10.08 -19.56 -2.11
N ILE A 352 -8.93 -19.29 -1.47
CA ILE A 352 -7.76 -20.17 -1.56
C ILE A 352 -8.05 -21.54 -0.95
N GLY A 353 -8.74 -21.59 0.20
CA GLY A 353 -9.12 -22.84 0.85
C GLY A 353 -10.02 -23.71 -0.03
N ILE A 354 -11.02 -23.13 -0.66
CA ILE A 354 -11.92 -23.83 -1.60
C ILE A 354 -11.13 -24.32 -2.82
N LEU A 355 -10.27 -23.49 -3.39
CA LEU A 355 -9.44 -23.88 -4.54
C LEU A 355 -8.51 -25.06 -4.21
N LEU A 356 -7.84 -25.03 -3.07
CA LEU A 356 -7.00 -26.13 -2.59
C LEU A 356 -7.84 -27.40 -2.34
N PHE A 357 -8.98 -27.27 -1.66
CA PHE A 357 -9.87 -28.39 -1.41
C PHE A 357 -10.34 -29.05 -2.71
N VAL A 358 -10.82 -28.27 -3.67
CA VAL A 358 -11.29 -28.77 -4.97
C VAL A 358 -10.14 -29.44 -5.73
N GLY A 359 -8.98 -28.78 -5.81
CA GLY A 359 -7.81 -29.31 -6.52
C GLY A 359 -7.33 -30.65 -5.94
N VAL A 360 -7.13 -30.71 -4.62
CA VAL A 360 -6.70 -31.92 -3.92
C VAL A 360 -7.73 -33.04 -4.02
N SER A 361 -9.02 -32.73 -3.87
CA SER A 361 -10.09 -33.71 -3.91
C SER A 361 -10.27 -34.29 -5.33
N LEU A 362 -10.20 -33.44 -6.36
CA LEU A 362 -10.31 -33.87 -7.75
C LEU A 362 -9.17 -34.83 -8.13
N PHE A 363 -7.95 -34.46 -7.73
CA PHE A 363 -6.78 -35.32 -8.00
C PHE A 363 -6.88 -36.65 -7.26
N ASN A 364 -7.32 -36.66 -6.00
CA ASN A 364 -7.54 -37.88 -5.24
C ASN A 364 -8.58 -38.79 -5.90
N ILE A 365 -9.70 -38.24 -6.36
CA ILE A 365 -10.75 -38.99 -7.08
C ILE A 365 -10.17 -39.66 -8.32
N ILE A 366 -9.37 -38.93 -9.13
CA ILE A 366 -8.74 -39.46 -10.33
C ILE A 366 -7.73 -40.57 -9.97
N ALA A 367 -6.88 -40.34 -8.97
CA ALA A 367 -5.87 -41.29 -8.55
C ALA A 367 -6.47 -42.62 -8.06
N VAL A 368 -7.49 -42.55 -7.20
CA VAL A 368 -8.20 -43.74 -6.68
C VAL A 368 -8.87 -44.49 -7.84
N ARG A 369 -9.57 -43.78 -8.76
CA ARG A 369 -10.19 -44.40 -9.94
C ARG A 369 -9.17 -45.15 -10.82
N ARG A 370 -8.06 -44.48 -11.14
CA ARG A 370 -7.00 -45.08 -11.97
C ARG A 370 -6.43 -46.32 -11.31
N LYS A 371 -6.21 -46.31 -9.99
CA LYS A 371 -5.67 -47.47 -9.29
C LYS A 371 -6.66 -48.64 -9.25
N VAL A 372 -7.94 -48.43 -8.96
CA VAL A 372 -8.97 -49.47 -8.99
C VAL A 372 -9.13 -50.04 -10.41
N ALA A 373 -9.11 -49.17 -11.42
CA ALA A 373 -9.16 -49.59 -12.83
C ALA A 373 -7.91 -50.46 -13.23
N SER A 374 -6.71 -50.12 -12.72
CA SER A 374 -5.51 -50.89 -13.01
C SER A 374 -5.55 -52.30 -12.38
N ILE A 375 -6.19 -52.44 -11.23
CA ILE A 375 -6.42 -53.78 -10.63
C ILE A 375 -7.33 -54.65 -11.54
N TRP A 376 -8.33 -54.01 -12.14
CA TRP A 376 -9.22 -54.68 -13.08
C TRP A 376 -8.52 -55.10 -14.40
N MET A 377 -7.69 -54.25 -15.00
CA MET A 377 -7.01 -54.49 -16.25
C MET A 377 -5.86 -55.52 -16.20
N HIS A 378 -5.28 -55.81 -15.02
CA HIS A 378 -4.19 -56.75 -14.93
C HIS A 378 -4.67 -58.23 -14.90
N LYS A 379 -5.96 -58.50 -14.93
CA LYS A 379 -6.55 -59.86 -14.95
C LYS A 379 -7.53 -60.12 -16.10
N GLY A 380 -7.74 -59.17 -16.97
CA GLY A 380 -8.40 -59.35 -18.27
C GLY A 380 -7.38 -59.42 -19.39
#